data_ccb5f6db82e80490830f89e2b3600a9f
#
_entry.id   ccb5f6db82e80490830f89e2b3600a9f
#
_cell.length_a   1.000
_cell.length_b   1.000
_cell.length_c   1.000
_cell.angle_alpha   90.00
_cell.angle_beta   90.00
_cell.angle_gamma   90.00
#
_symmetry.space_group_name_H-M   'P 1'
#
loop_
_entity.id
_entity.type
_entity.pdbx_description
1 polymer ?
#
loop_
_entity_poly.entity_id
_entity_poly.type
_entity_poly.pdbx_seq_one_letter_code
_entity_poly.pdbx_strand_id
1 'polypeptide(L)'
;MNPELARLIAAQIFLHACMTAMRMAAPLWALRQGYSAVAVGMLLALFALTQVFLALPAGRYADRHGLRRPMAGAVLAAVAGGLVATAWPSFATLCVAALLTGGASGVAAIALQRHVGRASRSNTELRQVFSWLAIGPAVSNFLGPFTAGLLIDHAGFRAAFFFMAALPVLTWFLVRRTQELPADPVNQDEAPRRAWDLLGHAPFRRLLLVNWFLSACWDVHTFVLPILGHERGLSASVIGTLLGAFAIAATAVRMLMPLLAARLRETVVLTCAMLATAVLFGVYPLMPTAWAMGLCSVLLGFSLGSVQPMIMSMLHQITPHARQGEALGLRLMSVNASSVVVPLLFGAAGAVVGVGGVFWLAGTVVGLGSRVAWTLRVEPAAPHQPADERR
;
A
#
# COMPACT_ATOMS: atom_id res chain seq x y z
N MET A 1 0.81 -13.20 21.18
CA MET A 1 1.34 -13.35 19.81
C MET A 1 2.31 -14.52 19.78
N ASN A 2 2.09 -15.49 18.91
CA ASN A 2 2.99 -16.63 18.74
C ASN A 2 4.37 -16.12 18.27
N PRO A 3 5.51 -16.64 18.80
CA PRO A 3 6.86 -16.27 18.39
C PRO A 3 7.13 -16.42 16.88
N GLU A 4 6.49 -17.39 16.23
CA GLU A 4 6.60 -17.58 14.79
C GLU A 4 5.95 -16.43 14.02
N LEU A 5 4.74 -16.02 14.40
CA LEU A 5 4.05 -14.88 13.80
C LEU A 5 4.85 -13.59 13.97
N ALA A 6 5.41 -13.34 15.17
CA ALA A 6 6.26 -12.17 15.41
C ALA A 6 7.47 -12.14 14.47
N ARG A 7 8.11 -13.29 14.26
CA ARG A 7 9.25 -13.47 13.38
C ARG A 7 8.87 -13.22 11.91
N LEU A 8 7.69 -13.68 11.47
CA LEU A 8 7.17 -13.45 10.13
C LEU A 8 6.81 -11.98 9.88
N ILE A 9 6.24 -11.31 10.89
CA ILE A 9 5.97 -9.85 10.83
C ILE A 9 7.29 -9.08 10.73
N ALA A 10 8.30 -9.43 11.52
CA ALA A 10 9.63 -8.82 11.44
C ALA A 10 10.26 -9.02 10.04
N ALA A 11 10.14 -10.23 9.49
CA ALA A 11 10.60 -10.53 8.13
C ALA A 11 9.91 -9.65 7.08
N GLN A 12 8.60 -9.45 7.21
CA GLN A 12 7.83 -8.55 6.34
C GLN A 12 8.30 -7.11 6.48
N ILE A 13 8.58 -6.65 7.72
CA ILE A 13 9.06 -5.29 7.97
C ILE A 13 10.35 -5.02 7.19
N PHE A 14 11.35 -5.89 7.30
CA PHE A 14 12.63 -5.66 6.64
C PHE A 14 12.52 -5.64 5.10
N LEU A 15 11.81 -6.58 4.50
CA LEU A 15 11.67 -6.62 3.05
C LEU A 15 10.82 -5.45 2.53
N HIS A 16 9.72 -5.14 3.21
CA HIS A 16 8.85 -4.02 2.82
C HIS A 16 9.53 -2.67 3.06
N ALA A 17 10.34 -2.53 4.13
CA ALA A 17 11.13 -1.33 4.39
C ALA A 17 12.19 -1.08 3.30
N CYS A 18 12.82 -2.13 2.75
CA CYS A 18 13.68 -2.01 1.58
C CYS A 18 12.92 -1.36 0.41
N MET A 19 11.73 -1.84 0.09
CA MET A 19 10.92 -1.30 -1.01
C MET A 19 10.47 0.13 -0.75
N THR A 20 9.95 0.45 0.45
CA THR A 20 9.46 1.81 0.77
C THR A 20 10.60 2.83 0.86
N ALA A 21 11.77 2.44 1.36
CA ALA A 21 12.96 3.24 1.35
C ALA A 21 13.46 3.53 -0.08
N MET A 22 13.50 2.50 -0.94
CA MET A 22 13.87 2.63 -2.34
C MET A 22 12.87 3.53 -3.10
N ARG A 23 11.58 3.40 -2.80
CA ARG A 23 10.49 4.20 -3.38
C ARG A 23 10.60 5.69 -3.04
N MET A 24 11.30 6.07 -1.98
CA MET A 24 11.64 7.46 -1.66
C MET A 24 13.00 7.86 -2.24
N ALA A 25 14.03 7.03 -2.06
CA ALA A 25 15.40 7.38 -2.40
C ALA A 25 15.64 7.47 -3.92
N ALA A 26 15.07 6.56 -4.71
CA ALA A 26 15.28 6.53 -6.15
C ALA A 26 14.67 7.76 -6.86
N PRO A 27 13.42 8.19 -6.60
CA PRO A 27 12.87 9.44 -7.09
C PRO A 27 13.70 10.67 -6.67
N LEU A 28 14.12 10.72 -5.40
CA LEU A 28 14.89 11.85 -4.89
C LEU A 28 16.27 11.94 -5.56
N TRP A 29 16.91 10.80 -5.81
CA TRP A 29 18.15 10.76 -6.60
C TRP A 29 17.91 11.29 -8.03
N ALA A 30 16.84 10.81 -8.70
CA ALA A 30 16.52 11.25 -10.06
C ALA A 30 16.28 12.76 -10.12
N LEU A 31 15.54 13.33 -9.16
CA LEU A 31 15.31 14.78 -9.06
C LEU A 31 16.60 15.56 -8.87
N ARG A 32 17.51 15.08 -7.99
CA ARG A 32 18.83 15.72 -7.77
C ARG A 32 19.74 15.64 -9.01
N GLN A 33 19.51 14.66 -9.92
CA GLN A 33 20.20 14.60 -11.20
C GLN A 33 19.52 15.41 -12.32
N GLY A 34 18.45 16.14 -12.00
CA GLY A 34 17.73 16.98 -12.96
C GLY A 34 16.70 16.25 -13.83
N TYR A 35 16.34 15.01 -13.49
CA TYR A 35 15.28 14.30 -14.20
C TYR A 35 13.90 14.95 -13.94
N SER A 36 13.05 14.94 -14.96
CA SER A 36 11.71 15.53 -14.89
C SER A 36 10.76 14.77 -13.96
N ALA A 37 9.68 15.44 -13.51
CA ALA A 37 8.60 14.80 -12.76
C ALA A 37 7.95 13.63 -13.51
N VAL A 38 7.91 13.68 -14.86
CA VAL A 38 7.45 12.57 -15.72
C VAL A 38 8.33 11.33 -15.54
N ALA A 39 9.67 11.51 -15.60
CA ALA A 39 10.61 10.42 -15.40
C ALA A 39 10.47 9.81 -13.99
N VAL A 40 10.30 10.65 -12.97
CA VAL A 40 10.03 10.20 -11.60
C VAL A 40 8.71 9.44 -11.49
N GLY A 41 7.66 9.91 -12.17
CA GLY A 41 6.39 9.20 -12.25
C GLY A 41 6.51 7.82 -12.88
N MET A 42 7.26 7.70 -13.99
CA MET A 42 7.57 6.40 -14.62
C MET A 42 8.33 5.49 -13.68
N LEU A 43 9.36 6.00 -13.01
CA LEU A 43 10.14 5.23 -12.05
C LEU A 43 9.28 4.68 -10.91
N LEU A 44 8.37 5.48 -10.36
CA LEU A 44 7.45 5.06 -9.30
C LEU A 44 6.42 4.05 -9.77
N ALA A 45 5.90 4.19 -11.00
CA ALA A 45 4.98 3.22 -11.57
C ALA A 45 5.59 1.82 -11.69
N LEU A 46 6.91 1.71 -11.92
CA LEU A 46 7.61 0.43 -12.04
C LEU A 46 7.59 -0.39 -10.75
N PHE A 47 7.55 0.24 -9.57
CA PHE A 47 7.41 -0.48 -8.29
C PHE A 47 6.08 -1.24 -8.18
N ALA A 48 5.00 -0.66 -8.68
CA ALA A 48 3.67 -1.27 -8.64
C ALA A 48 3.43 -2.20 -9.83
N LEU A 49 4.04 -1.93 -10.99
CA LEU A 49 3.84 -2.67 -12.22
C LEU A 49 4.10 -4.17 -12.04
N THR A 50 5.24 -4.51 -11.46
CA THR A 50 5.61 -5.91 -11.19
C THR A 50 4.68 -6.58 -10.19
N GLN A 51 4.14 -5.85 -9.22
CA GLN A 51 3.17 -6.39 -8.27
C GLN A 51 1.86 -6.78 -8.97
N VAL A 52 1.40 -5.98 -9.93
CA VAL A 52 0.20 -6.30 -10.72
C VAL A 52 0.39 -7.58 -11.53
N PHE A 53 1.49 -7.67 -12.29
CA PHE A 53 1.72 -8.82 -13.18
C PHE A 53 2.14 -10.09 -12.45
N LEU A 54 2.87 -9.97 -11.34
CA LEU A 54 3.33 -11.13 -10.59
C LEU A 54 2.31 -11.64 -9.57
N ALA A 55 1.22 -10.94 -9.29
CA ALA A 55 0.27 -11.34 -8.25
C ALA A 55 -0.27 -12.78 -8.45
N LEU A 56 -0.79 -13.10 -9.62
CA LEU A 56 -1.32 -14.45 -9.91
C LEU A 56 -0.23 -15.51 -10.01
N PRO A 57 0.89 -15.31 -10.77
CA PRO A 57 2.01 -16.25 -10.78
C PRO A 57 2.60 -16.51 -9.40
N ALA A 58 2.77 -15.47 -8.57
CA ALA A 58 3.30 -15.60 -7.22
C ALA A 58 2.38 -16.41 -6.31
N GLY A 59 1.06 -16.18 -6.41
CA GLY A 59 0.06 -16.97 -5.69
C GLY A 59 0.16 -18.45 -6.03
N ARG A 60 0.11 -18.79 -7.32
CA ARG A 60 0.25 -20.17 -7.81
C ARG A 60 1.59 -20.80 -7.44
N TYR A 61 2.66 -20.03 -7.49
CA TYR A 61 3.99 -20.52 -7.10
C TYR A 61 4.06 -20.81 -5.61
N ALA A 62 3.49 -19.92 -4.77
CA ALA A 62 3.40 -20.12 -3.32
C ALA A 62 2.48 -21.31 -2.97
N ASP A 63 1.41 -21.56 -3.76
CA ASP A 63 0.53 -22.73 -3.57
C ASP A 63 1.29 -24.03 -3.75
N ARG A 64 2.15 -24.10 -4.74
CA ARG A 64 2.90 -25.31 -5.08
C ARG A 64 4.14 -25.52 -4.22
N HIS A 65 4.81 -24.45 -3.78
CA HIS A 65 6.14 -24.51 -3.19
C HIS A 65 6.21 -24.00 -1.74
N GLY A 66 5.07 -23.65 -1.13
CA GLY A 66 5.05 -23.14 0.25
C GLY A 66 5.59 -21.71 0.38
N LEU A 67 6.15 -21.40 1.55
CA LEU A 67 6.62 -20.05 1.91
C LEU A 67 8.07 -19.79 1.50
N ARG A 68 8.99 -20.73 1.78
CA ARG A 68 10.44 -20.46 1.74
C ARG A 68 10.95 -20.15 0.34
N ARG A 69 10.51 -20.91 -0.69
CA ARG A 69 10.98 -20.72 -2.07
C ARG A 69 10.57 -19.37 -2.65
N PRO A 70 9.29 -18.92 -2.58
CA PRO A 70 8.91 -17.58 -3.00
C PRO A 70 9.65 -16.49 -2.24
N MET A 71 9.83 -16.66 -0.91
CA MET A 71 10.57 -15.71 -0.08
C MET A 71 12.05 -15.64 -0.44
N ALA A 72 12.69 -16.77 -0.75
CA ALA A 72 14.09 -16.79 -1.22
C ALA A 72 14.24 -16.00 -2.53
N GLY A 73 13.36 -16.25 -3.51
CA GLY A 73 13.33 -15.50 -4.77
C GLY A 73 13.10 -14.01 -4.56
N ALA A 74 12.16 -13.64 -3.67
CA ALA A 74 11.89 -12.24 -3.33
C ALA A 74 13.10 -11.57 -2.67
N VAL A 75 13.76 -12.24 -1.71
CA VAL A 75 14.97 -11.72 -1.06
C VAL A 75 16.08 -11.52 -2.08
N LEU A 76 16.37 -12.51 -2.93
CA LEU A 76 17.40 -12.40 -3.97
C LEU A 76 17.12 -11.25 -4.92
N ALA A 77 15.88 -11.09 -5.37
CA ALA A 77 15.49 -9.99 -6.25
C ALA A 77 15.67 -8.63 -5.58
N ALA A 78 15.24 -8.50 -4.30
CA ALA A 78 15.37 -7.23 -3.57
C ALA A 78 16.84 -6.88 -3.30
N VAL A 79 17.66 -7.86 -2.91
CA VAL A 79 19.12 -7.67 -2.74
C VAL A 79 19.76 -7.25 -4.06
N ALA A 80 19.46 -7.96 -5.15
CA ALA A 80 20.02 -7.64 -6.47
C ALA A 80 19.62 -6.22 -6.90
N GLY A 81 18.35 -5.81 -6.71
CA GLY A 81 17.90 -4.46 -7.00
C GLY A 81 18.65 -3.39 -6.21
N GLY A 82 18.84 -3.59 -4.90
CA GLY A 82 19.59 -2.67 -4.04
C GLY A 82 21.09 -2.61 -4.40
N LEU A 83 21.71 -3.75 -4.71
CA LEU A 83 23.12 -3.81 -5.11
C LEU A 83 23.38 -3.14 -6.46
N VAL A 84 22.50 -3.34 -7.45
CA VAL A 84 22.58 -2.69 -8.76
C VAL A 84 22.49 -1.17 -8.60
N ALA A 85 21.55 -0.67 -7.80
CA ALA A 85 21.43 0.76 -7.49
C ALA A 85 22.66 1.29 -6.76
N THR A 86 23.29 0.50 -5.89
CA THR A 86 24.50 0.89 -5.15
C THR A 86 25.72 0.97 -6.05
N ALA A 87 25.93 -0.04 -6.89
CA ALA A 87 27.13 -0.15 -7.74
C ALA A 87 27.16 0.94 -8.81
N TRP A 88 26.04 1.16 -9.46
CA TRP A 88 25.94 2.13 -10.55
C TRP A 88 24.64 2.91 -10.49
N PRO A 89 24.55 3.95 -9.65
CA PRO A 89 23.33 4.76 -9.55
C PRO A 89 23.10 5.55 -10.85
N SER A 90 22.20 5.05 -11.68
CA SER A 90 21.74 5.67 -12.92
C SER A 90 20.21 5.51 -13.03
N PHE A 91 19.56 6.29 -13.86
CA PHE A 91 18.11 6.17 -14.05
C PHE A 91 17.70 4.75 -14.47
N ALA A 92 18.44 4.15 -15.41
CA ALA A 92 18.17 2.79 -15.89
C ALA A 92 18.31 1.74 -14.77
N THR A 93 19.37 1.82 -13.96
CA THR A 93 19.58 0.88 -12.85
C THR A 93 18.53 1.07 -11.74
N LEU A 94 18.07 2.30 -11.50
CA LEU A 94 16.98 2.57 -10.57
C LEU A 94 15.64 2.04 -11.08
N CYS A 95 15.38 2.06 -12.39
CA CYS A 95 14.21 1.39 -12.99
C CYS A 95 14.27 -0.13 -12.76
N VAL A 96 15.43 -0.76 -12.95
CA VAL A 96 15.63 -2.19 -12.65
C VAL A 96 15.44 -2.47 -11.17
N ALA A 97 16.00 -1.64 -10.30
CA ALA A 97 15.83 -1.75 -8.84
C ALA A 97 14.36 -1.61 -8.42
N ALA A 98 13.61 -0.70 -9.03
CA ALA A 98 12.18 -0.51 -8.79
C ALA A 98 11.37 -1.75 -9.17
N LEU A 99 11.62 -2.34 -10.35
CA LEU A 99 10.98 -3.58 -10.80
C LEU A 99 11.28 -4.74 -9.85
N LEU A 100 12.55 -4.91 -9.47
CA LEU A 100 12.98 -6.02 -8.60
C LEU A 100 12.45 -5.88 -7.18
N THR A 101 12.60 -4.71 -6.54
CA THR A 101 12.17 -4.51 -5.15
C THR A 101 10.65 -4.45 -5.02
N GLY A 102 9.96 -3.85 -6.00
CA GLY A 102 8.50 -3.84 -6.08
C GLY A 102 7.93 -5.25 -6.23
N GLY A 103 8.43 -6.01 -7.20
CA GLY A 103 8.04 -7.41 -7.41
C GLY A 103 8.34 -8.29 -6.20
N ALA A 104 9.52 -8.15 -5.61
CA ALA A 104 9.91 -8.87 -4.39
C ALA A 104 8.92 -8.63 -3.24
N SER A 105 8.56 -7.38 -3.00
CA SER A 105 7.60 -7.02 -1.94
C SER A 105 6.23 -7.63 -2.18
N GLY A 106 5.73 -7.62 -3.43
CA GLY A 106 4.45 -8.24 -3.80
C GLY A 106 4.44 -9.75 -3.61
N VAL A 107 5.47 -10.44 -4.13
CA VAL A 107 5.62 -11.91 -3.99
C VAL A 107 5.69 -12.32 -2.53
N ALA A 108 6.49 -11.62 -1.74
CA ALA A 108 6.65 -11.90 -0.31
C ALA A 108 5.34 -11.69 0.47
N ALA A 109 4.62 -10.60 0.19
CA ALA A 109 3.33 -10.32 0.83
C ALA A 109 2.31 -11.43 0.56
N ILE A 110 2.20 -11.89 -0.70
CA ILE A 110 1.30 -12.97 -1.09
C ILE A 110 1.68 -14.29 -0.40
N ALA A 111 2.97 -14.67 -0.45
CA ALA A 111 3.45 -15.91 0.15
C ALA A 111 3.23 -15.93 1.67
N LEU A 112 3.48 -14.78 2.33
CA LEU A 112 3.32 -14.63 3.77
C LEU A 112 1.85 -14.67 4.19
N GLN A 113 0.98 -13.90 3.52
CA GLN A 113 -0.46 -13.87 3.79
C GLN A 113 -1.09 -15.26 3.61
N ARG A 114 -0.68 -15.98 2.54
CA ARG A 114 -1.12 -17.35 2.31
C ARG A 114 -0.67 -18.31 3.42
N HIS A 115 0.60 -18.26 3.79
CA HIS A 115 1.14 -19.14 4.84
C HIS A 115 0.42 -18.93 6.17
N VAL A 116 0.27 -17.67 6.58
CA VAL A 116 -0.39 -17.28 7.83
C VAL A 116 -1.89 -17.60 7.79
N GLY A 117 -2.55 -17.37 6.65
CA GLY A 117 -3.96 -17.73 6.45
C GLY A 117 -4.22 -19.23 6.63
N ARG A 118 -3.34 -20.07 6.09
CA ARG A 118 -3.44 -21.54 6.21
C ARG A 118 -3.08 -22.06 7.60
N ALA A 119 -2.21 -21.37 8.33
CA ALA A 119 -1.86 -21.73 9.70
C ALA A 119 -3.00 -21.47 10.70
N SER A 120 -3.96 -20.63 10.35
CA SER A 120 -5.09 -20.23 11.20
C SER A 120 -6.16 -21.33 11.24
N ARG A 121 -6.60 -21.71 12.45
CA ARG A 121 -7.54 -22.79 12.69
C ARG A 121 -9.00 -22.34 12.78
N SER A 122 -9.25 -21.06 12.94
CA SER A 122 -10.58 -20.46 13.05
C SER A 122 -10.65 -19.09 12.39
N ASN A 123 -11.87 -18.67 12.03
CA ASN A 123 -12.10 -17.32 11.47
C ASN A 123 -11.71 -16.19 12.43
N THR A 124 -11.82 -16.42 13.73
CA THR A 124 -11.40 -15.44 14.75
C THR A 124 -9.88 -15.32 14.79
N GLU A 125 -9.17 -16.45 14.79
CA GLU A 125 -7.72 -16.48 14.72
C GLU A 125 -7.20 -15.85 13.43
N LEU A 126 -7.85 -16.16 12.29
CA LEU A 126 -7.53 -15.60 10.99
C LEU A 126 -7.60 -14.05 11.01
N ARG A 127 -8.69 -13.48 11.56
CA ARG A 127 -8.83 -12.02 11.69
C ARG A 127 -7.74 -11.41 12.57
N GLN A 128 -7.44 -12.05 13.68
CA GLN A 128 -6.42 -11.59 14.62
C GLN A 128 -5.04 -11.61 13.98
N VAL A 129 -4.68 -12.66 13.29
CA VAL A 129 -3.38 -12.83 12.63
C VAL A 129 -3.20 -11.83 11.49
N PHE A 130 -4.23 -11.59 10.66
CA PHE A 130 -4.17 -10.56 9.62
C PHE A 130 -4.09 -9.13 10.20
N SER A 131 -4.71 -8.87 11.36
CA SER A 131 -4.56 -7.60 12.05
C SER A 131 -3.11 -7.37 12.51
N TRP A 132 -2.47 -8.39 13.08
CA TRP A 132 -1.05 -8.34 13.43
C TRP A 132 -0.14 -8.20 12.20
N LEU A 133 -0.43 -8.91 11.11
CA LEU A 133 0.34 -8.84 9.88
C LEU A 133 0.29 -7.43 9.24
N ALA A 134 -0.80 -6.70 9.41
CA ALA A 134 -0.95 -5.33 8.92
C ALA A 134 0.01 -4.33 9.60
N ILE A 135 0.61 -4.69 10.75
CA ILE A 135 1.62 -3.86 11.42
C ILE A 135 2.90 -3.81 10.58
N GLY A 136 3.24 -4.89 9.87
CA GLY A 136 4.45 -4.94 9.05
C GLY A 136 4.57 -3.79 8.05
N PRO A 137 3.62 -3.63 7.12
CA PRO A 137 3.61 -2.50 6.19
C PRO A 137 3.53 -1.13 6.88
N ALA A 138 2.81 -1.02 8.00
CA ALA A 138 2.67 0.22 8.74
C ALA A 138 4.04 0.70 9.30
N VAL A 139 4.76 -0.18 9.97
CA VAL A 139 6.10 0.09 10.51
C VAL A 139 7.09 0.36 9.38
N SER A 140 7.03 -0.41 8.29
CA SER A 140 7.93 -0.25 7.14
C SER A 140 7.74 1.09 6.42
N ASN A 141 6.50 1.56 6.29
CA ASN A 141 6.20 2.85 5.66
C ASN A 141 6.72 4.05 6.48
N PHE A 142 6.98 3.86 7.78
CA PHE A 142 7.71 4.83 8.60
C PHE A 142 9.23 4.62 8.51
N LEU A 143 9.69 3.42 8.89
CA LEU A 143 11.14 3.13 9.01
C LEU A 143 11.87 3.29 7.68
N GLY A 144 11.25 2.85 6.56
CA GLY A 144 11.90 2.89 5.26
C GLY A 144 12.29 4.31 4.84
N PRO A 145 11.33 5.23 4.64
CA PRO A 145 11.64 6.61 4.24
C PRO A 145 12.47 7.36 5.27
N PHE A 146 12.22 7.16 6.57
CA PHE A 146 12.97 7.83 7.63
C PHE A 146 14.46 7.45 7.63
N THR A 147 14.75 6.14 7.64
CA THR A 147 16.15 5.67 7.62
C THR A 147 16.84 5.99 6.30
N ALA A 148 16.13 5.91 5.17
CA ALA A 148 16.65 6.32 3.87
C ALA A 148 17.06 7.79 3.87
N GLY A 149 16.18 8.66 4.38
CA GLY A 149 16.45 10.09 4.47
C GLY A 149 17.69 10.41 5.29
N LEU A 150 17.80 9.83 6.50
CA LEU A 150 18.97 9.99 7.35
C LEU A 150 20.26 9.52 6.67
N LEU A 151 20.24 8.35 6.05
CA LEU A 151 21.42 7.81 5.38
C LEU A 151 21.82 8.66 4.16
N ILE A 152 20.86 9.17 3.39
CA ILE A 152 21.13 10.04 2.24
C ILE A 152 21.83 11.33 2.70
N ASP A 153 21.36 11.96 3.77
CA ASP A 153 21.91 13.23 4.24
C ASP A 153 23.29 13.07 4.90
N HIS A 154 23.55 11.95 5.63
CA HIS A 154 24.80 11.76 6.35
C HIS A 154 25.87 10.96 5.58
N ALA A 155 25.46 10.01 4.73
CA ALA A 155 26.36 9.07 4.05
C ALA A 155 26.15 8.99 2.52
N GLY A 156 25.16 9.72 2.00
CA GLY A 156 24.85 9.77 0.58
C GLY A 156 24.03 8.61 0.06
N PHE A 157 23.60 8.70 -1.21
CA PHE A 157 22.69 7.74 -1.83
C PHE A 157 23.24 6.31 -1.93
N ARG A 158 24.54 6.14 -2.21
CA ARG A 158 25.15 4.80 -2.32
C ARG A 158 25.07 4.04 -1.00
N ALA A 159 25.34 4.71 0.12
CA ALA A 159 25.23 4.11 1.45
C ALA A 159 23.77 3.74 1.77
N ALA A 160 22.81 4.60 1.41
CA ALA A 160 21.39 4.32 1.56
C ALA A 160 20.98 3.10 0.73
N PHE A 161 21.33 3.02 -0.56
CA PHE A 161 21.02 1.87 -1.41
C PHE A 161 21.66 0.57 -0.92
N PHE A 162 22.90 0.62 -0.45
CA PHE A 162 23.57 -0.55 0.15
C PHE A 162 22.86 -1.03 1.41
N PHE A 163 22.48 -0.13 2.31
CA PHE A 163 21.70 -0.46 3.50
C PHE A 163 20.36 -1.12 3.13
N MET A 164 19.66 -0.57 2.13
CA MET A 164 18.41 -1.16 1.62
C MET A 164 18.61 -2.56 1.06
N ALA A 165 19.75 -2.83 0.38
CA ALA A 165 20.10 -4.16 -0.10
C ALA A 165 20.37 -5.15 1.04
N ALA A 166 20.84 -4.69 2.18
CA ALA A 166 21.10 -5.54 3.36
C ALA A 166 19.83 -5.96 4.10
N LEU A 167 18.76 -5.13 4.10
CA LEU A 167 17.53 -5.42 4.84
C LEU A 167 16.87 -6.76 4.44
N PRO A 168 16.71 -7.11 3.15
CA PRO A 168 16.12 -8.38 2.75
C PRO A 168 16.90 -9.61 3.23
N VAL A 169 18.20 -9.47 3.47
CA VAL A 169 19.02 -10.55 4.02
C VAL A 169 18.53 -10.95 5.41
N LEU A 170 18.17 -9.96 6.24
CA LEU A 170 17.58 -10.22 7.56
C LEU A 170 16.24 -10.96 7.42
N THR A 171 15.44 -10.63 6.42
CA THR A 171 14.20 -11.36 6.10
C THR A 171 14.48 -12.84 5.90
N TRP A 172 15.51 -13.19 5.12
CA TRP A 172 15.87 -14.60 4.89
C TRP A 172 16.22 -15.33 6.17
N PHE A 173 17.05 -14.73 7.03
CA PHE A 173 17.42 -15.35 8.32
C PHE A 173 16.21 -15.61 9.21
N LEU A 174 15.19 -14.77 9.15
CA LEU A 174 13.97 -14.94 9.92
C LEU A 174 13.05 -16.02 9.33
N VAL A 175 12.94 -16.11 8.00
CA VAL A 175 12.00 -17.03 7.33
C VAL A 175 12.57 -18.44 7.15
N ARG A 176 13.87 -18.61 6.96
CA ARG A 176 14.49 -19.91 6.67
C ARG A 176 14.19 -21.02 7.68
N ARG A 177 13.86 -20.66 8.92
CA ARG A 177 13.51 -21.59 10.00
C ARG A 177 12.00 -21.77 10.22
N THR A 178 11.16 -21.11 9.41
CA THR A 178 9.71 -21.28 9.48
C THR A 178 9.34 -22.67 8.98
N GLN A 179 8.40 -23.32 9.67
CA GLN A 179 7.93 -24.64 9.29
C GLN A 179 7.07 -24.53 8.04
N GLU A 180 7.41 -25.31 6.99
CA GLU A 180 6.58 -25.36 5.78
C GLU A 180 5.28 -26.10 6.05
N LEU A 181 4.17 -25.52 5.58
CA LEU A 181 2.88 -26.19 5.59
C LEU A 181 2.78 -27.11 4.37
N PRO A 182 2.16 -28.30 4.49
CA PRO A 182 1.93 -29.19 3.35
C PRO A 182 1.25 -28.46 2.19
N ALA A 183 1.57 -28.83 0.95
CA ALA A 183 0.86 -28.29 -0.21
C ALA A 183 -0.62 -28.70 -0.15
N ASP A 184 -1.55 -27.78 -0.43
CA ASP A 184 -2.95 -28.18 -0.58
C ASP A 184 -3.13 -28.92 -1.91
N PRO A 185 -3.88 -30.02 -1.93
CA PRO A 185 -4.41 -30.54 -3.18
C PRO A 185 -5.27 -29.40 -3.79
N VAL A 186 -4.89 -28.95 -4.98
CA VAL A 186 -5.64 -27.92 -5.71
C VAL A 186 -7.04 -28.49 -5.97
N ASN A 187 -8.06 -27.98 -5.29
CA ASN A 187 -9.44 -28.25 -5.64
C ASN A 187 -9.71 -27.67 -7.02
N GLN A 188 -9.68 -28.52 -8.06
CA GLN A 188 -9.90 -28.15 -9.46
C GLN A 188 -11.38 -27.96 -9.81
N ASP A 189 -12.29 -28.22 -8.88
CA ASP A 189 -13.74 -28.34 -9.16
C ASP A 189 -14.55 -27.05 -9.03
N GLU A 190 -13.95 -25.92 -8.66
CA GLU A 190 -14.70 -24.65 -8.72
C GLU A 190 -14.64 -24.07 -10.14
N ALA A 191 -15.76 -24.18 -10.86
CA ALA A 191 -15.96 -23.50 -12.14
C ALA A 191 -15.57 -22.02 -12.04
N PRO A 192 -14.81 -21.47 -12.99
CA PRO A 192 -14.32 -20.08 -12.92
C PRO A 192 -15.50 -19.12 -13.02
N ARG A 193 -16.05 -18.72 -11.88
CA ARG A 193 -17.02 -17.61 -11.82
C ARG A 193 -16.27 -16.33 -12.22
N ARG A 194 -16.91 -15.53 -13.08
CA ARG A 194 -16.29 -14.27 -13.53
C ARG A 194 -16.41 -13.25 -12.40
N ALA A 195 -15.30 -12.94 -11.71
CA ALA A 195 -15.25 -11.91 -10.67
C ALA A 195 -15.79 -10.56 -11.16
N TRP A 196 -15.64 -10.28 -12.45
CA TRP A 196 -16.12 -9.08 -13.13
C TRP A 196 -17.63 -8.85 -13.03
N ASP A 197 -18.44 -9.89 -12.81
CA ASP A 197 -19.90 -9.79 -12.64
C ASP A 197 -20.28 -8.95 -11.41
N LEU A 198 -19.40 -8.87 -10.40
CA LEU A 198 -19.57 -8.00 -9.24
C LEU A 198 -19.59 -6.52 -9.61
N LEU A 199 -18.94 -6.12 -10.70
CA LEU A 199 -18.97 -4.74 -11.19
C LEU A 199 -20.34 -4.33 -11.76
N GLY A 200 -21.22 -5.28 -12.09
CA GLY A 200 -22.61 -5.03 -12.43
C GLY A 200 -23.42 -4.49 -11.24
N HIS A 201 -23.00 -4.80 -10.01
CA HIS A 201 -23.68 -4.36 -8.79
C HIS A 201 -23.31 -2.93 -8.43
N ALA A 202 -24.26 -2.00 -8.49
CA ALA A 202 -24.00 -0.57 -8.36
C ALA A 202 -23.35 -0.15 -7.02
N PRO A 203 -23.76 -0.68 -5.83
CA PRO A 203 -23.10 -0.40 -4.57
C PRO A 203 -21.63 -0.83 -4.56
N PHE A 204 -21.32 -2.01 -5.10
CA PHE A 204 -19.95 -2.53 -5.19
C PHE A 204 -19.07 -1.64 -6.08
N ARG A 205 -19.57 -1.27 -7.26
CA ARG A 205 -18.85 -0.38 -8.19
C ARG A 205 -18.58 1.00 -7.57
N ARG A 206 -19.57 1.58 -6.87
CA ARG A 206 -19.39 2.87 -6.16
C ARG A 206 -18.37 2.75 -5.04
N LEU A 207 -18.38 1.66 -4.27
CA LEU A 207 -17.40 1.40 -3.22
C LEU A 207 -15.98 1.28 -3.78
N LEU A 208 -15.80 0.54 -4.90
CA LEU A 208 -14.51 0.44 -5.57
C LEU A 208 -14.02 1.80 -6.07
N LEU A 209 -14.91 2.63 -6.59
CA LEU A 209 -14.56 3.99 -7.05
C LEU A 209 -14.10 4.88 -5.88
N VAL A 210 -14.81 4.86 -4.74
CA VAL A 210 -14.40 5.58 -3.52
C VAL A 210 -13.06 5.06 -3.02
N ASN A 211 -12.88 3.74 -2.98
CA ASN A 211 -11.60 3.13 -2.61
C ASN A 211 -10.46 3.56 -3.55
N TRP A 212 -10.71 3.64 -4.86
CA TRP A 212 -9.74 4.08 -5.84
C TRP A 212 -9.33 5.55 -5.63
N PHE A 213 -10.29 6.47 -5.43
CA PHE A 213 -10.00 7.88 -5.13
C PHE A 213 -9.13 8.04 -3.89
N LEU A 214 -9.45 7.33 -2.82
CA LEU A 214 -8.72 7.43 -1.55
C LEU A 214 -7.34 6.77 -1.62
N SER A 215 -7.20 5.66 -2.38
CA SER A 215 -5.91 5.06 -2.69
C SER A 215 -5.06 5.98 -3.56
N ALA A 216 -5.68 6.62 -4.56
CA ALA A 216 -5.03 7.63 -5.40
C ALA A 216 -4.48 8.80 -4.58
N CYS A 217 -5.23 9.29 -3.58
CA CYS A 217 -4.77 10.35 -2.68
C CYS A 217 -3.56 9.90 -1.83
N TRP A 218 -3.52 8.65 -1.38
CA TRP A 218 -2.34 8.08 -0.72
C TRP A 218 -1.13 8.11 -1.66
N ASP A 219 -1.30 7.65 -2.88
CA ASP A 219 -0.25 7.63 -3.90
C ASP A 219 0.20 9.06 -4.26
N VAL A 220 -0.74 10.02 -4.41
CA VAL A 220 -0.42 11.43 -4.64
C VAL A 220 0.45 12.00 -3.53
N HIS A 221 0.07 11.84 -2.26
CA HIS A 221 0.87 12.35 -1.15
C HIS A 221 2.28 11.75 -1.15
N THR A 222 2.39 10.43 -1.28
CA THR A 222 3.70 9.75 -1.25
C THR A 222 4.57 10.02 -2.48
N PHE A 223 3.96 10.37 -3.62
CA PHE A 223 4.65 10.74 -4.86
C PHE A 223 5.03 12.21 -4.90
N VAL A 224 4.06 13.11 -4.61
CA VAL A 224 4.24 14.55 -4.84
C VAL A 224 5.04 15.20 -3.73
N LEU A 225 4.98 14.67 -2.49
CA LEU A 225 5.73 15.22 -1.36
C LEU A 225 7.25 15.23 -1.56
N PRO A 226 7.92 14.15 -2.03
CA PRO A 226 9.35 14.20 -2.33
C PRO A 226 9.71 15.23 -3.40
N ILE A 227 8.85 15.42 -4.41
CA ILE A 227 9.07 16.41 -5.48
C ILE A 227 8.95 17.83 -4.90
N LEU A 228 7.84 18.11 -4.18
CA LEU A 228 7.62 19.41 -3.55
C LEU A 228 8.72 19.74 -2.52
N GLY A 229 9.13 18.74 -1.73
CA GLY A 229 10.23 18.88 -0.77
C GLY A 229 11.55 19.21 -1.44
N HIS A 230 11.86 18.56 -2.57
CA HIS A 230 13.05 18.84 -3.37
C HIS A 230 13.01 20.26 -3.96
N GLU A 231 11.89 20.69 -4.57
CA GLU A 231 11.71 22.04 -5.10
C GLU A 231 11.90 23.14 -4.02
N ARG A 232 11.56 22.81 -2.78
CA ARG A 232 11.73 23.70 -1.61
C ARG A 232 13.07 23.60 -0.92
N GLY A 233 14.00 22.80 -1.45
CA GLY A 233 15.33 22.62 -0.87
C GLY A 233 15.34 21.88 0.46
N LEU A 234 14.28 21.11 0.79
CA LEU A 234 14.26 20.30 2.01
C LEU A 234 15.27 19.16 1.93
N SER A 235 15.89 18.83 3.08
CA SER A 235 16.79 17.68 3.17
C SER A 235 16.03 16.35 3.03
N ALA A 236 16.74 15.29 2.64
CA ALA A 236 16.14 13.98 2.50
C ALA A 236 15.59 13.44 3.83
N SER A 237 16.24 13.75 4.95
CA SER A 237 15.77 13.39 6.29
C SER A 237 14.45 14.09 6.65
N VAL A 238 14.30 15.36 6.29
CA VAL A 238 13.03 16.08 6.48
C VAL A 238 11.92 15.46 5.65
N ILE A 239 12.15 15.19 4.36
CA ILE A 239 11.18 14.52 3.47
C ILE A 239 10.80 13.15 4.03
N GLY A 240 11.78 12.36 4.44
CA GLY A 240 11.56 11.04 5.06
C GLY A 240 10.76 11.12 6.37
N THR A 241 11.02 12.15 7.19
CA THR A 241 10.27 12.40 8.43
C THR A 241 8.81 12.76 8.15
N LEU A 242 8.55 13.60 7.13
CA LEU A 242 7.18 13.97 6.73
C LEU A 242 6.38 12.74 6.27
N LEU A 243 6.97 11.89 5.42
CA LEU A 243 6.37 10.62 4.99
C LEU A 243 6.17 9.67 6.18
N GLY A 244 7.14 9.61 7.08
CA GLY A 244 7.07 8.82 8.30
C GLY A 244 5.96 9.27 9.25
N ALA A 245 5.83 10.57 9.48
CA ALA A 245 4.78 11.16 10.31
C ALA A 245 3.37 10.83 9.75
N PHE A 246 3.20 10.94 8.44
CA PHE A 246 1.99 10.49 7.75
C PHE A 246 1.69 9.01 8.02
N ALA A 247 2.69 8.13 7.88
CA ALA A 247 2.53 6.70 8.08
C ALA A 247 2.19 6.33 9.55
N ILE A 248 2.83 7.01 10.52
CA ILE A 248 2.51 6.85 11.95
C ILE A 248 1.07 7.26 12.24
N ALA A 249 0.65 8.44 11.76
CA ALA A 249 -0.71 8.92 11.97
C ALA A 249 -1.76 7.98 11.35
N ALA A 250 -1.51 7.50 10.12
CA ALA A 250 -2.37 6.52 9.46
C ALA A 250 -2.45 5.20 10.21
N THR A 251 -1.36 4.77 10.82
CA THR A 251 -1.32 3.54 11.64
C THR A 251 -2.07 3.74 12.96
N ALA A 252 -1.82 4.87 13.64
CA ALA A 252 -2.47 5.18 14.90
C ALA A 252 -4.00 5.19 14.78
N VAL A 253 -4.53 5.85 13.74
CA VAL A 253 -5.98 5.88 13.54
C VAL A 253 -6.54 4.48 13.20
N ARG A 254 -5.83 3.67 12.44
CA ARG A 254 -6.26 2.28 12.15
C ARG A 254 -6.36 1.43 13.41
N MET A 255 -5.45 1.63 14.37
CA MET A 255 -5.50 0.94 15.66
C MET A 255 -6.65 1.43 16.54
N LEU A 256 -7.06 2.69 16.43
CA LEU A 256 -8.17 3.28 17.16
C LEU A 256 -9.55 2.97 16.52
N MET A 257 -9.60 2.76 15.21
CA MET A 257 -10.85 2.53 14.47
C MET A 257 -11.72 1.38 15.02
N PRO A 258 -11.21 0.21 15.42
CA PRO A 258 -12.04 -0.85 16.00
C PRO A 258 -12.81 -0.40 17.26
N LEU A 259 -12.25 0.52 18.04
CA LEU A 259 -12.88 1.07 19.23
C LEU A 259 -13.99 2.08 18.90
N LEU A 260 -13.89 2.75 17.78
CA LEU A 260 -14.80 3.80 17.32
C LEU A 260 -15.85 3.27 16.32
N ALA A 261 -15.56 2.18 15.61
CA ALA A 261 -16.36 1.65 14.51
C ALA A 261 -17.81 1.35 14.91
N ALA A 262 -18.05 0.89 16.16
CA ALA A 262 -19.41 0.60 16.65
C ALA A 262 -20.32 1.86 16.73
N ARG A 263 -19.72 3.06 16.74
CA ARG A 263 -20.44 4.34 16.88
C ARG A 263 -20.46 5.18 15.60
N LEU A 264 -19.66 4.81 14.59
CA LEU A 264 -19.47 5.59 13.38
C LEU A 264 -20.14 4.91 12.18
N ARG A 265 -20.85 5.69 11.38
CA ARG A 265 -21.38 5.21 10.08
C ARG A 265 -20.27 5.28 9.05
N GLU A 266 -20.02 4.17 8.37
CA GLU A 266 -18.94 4.04 7.37
C GLU A 266 -19.01 5.13 6.29
N THR A 267 -20.22 5.41 5.78
CA THR A 267 -20.45 6.44 4.76
C THR A 267 -20.05 7.84 5.23
N VAL A 268 -20.33 8.17 6.50
CA VAL A 268 -19.96 9.47 7.08
C VAL A 268 -18.44 9.56 7.19
N VAL A 269 -17.78 8.52 7.72
CA VAL A 269 -16.31 8.51 7.85
C VAL A 269 -15.64 8.64 6.48
N LEU A 270 -16.10 7.89 5.47
CA LEU A 270 -15.54 7.97 4.11
C LEU A 270 -15.74 9.35 3.49
N THR A 271 -16.93 9.93 3.62
CA THR A 271 -17.22 11.26 3.08
C THR A 271 -16.39 12.34 3.79
N CYS A 272 -16.33 12.32 5.12
CA CYS A 272 -15.49 13.24 5.89
C CYS A 272 -14.01 13.11 5.55
N ALA A 273 -13.51 11.87 5.38
CA ALA A 273 -12.13 11.62 4.97
C ALA A 273 -11.84 12.20 3.58
N MET A 274 -12.75 12.04 2.61
CA MET A 274 -12.60 12.63 1.27
C MET A 274 -12.61 14.16 1.31
N LEU A 275 -13.53 14.77 2.05
CA LEU A 275 -13.59 16.23 2.19
C LEU A 275 -12.39 16.79 2.95
N ALA A 276 -11.97 16.16 4.05
CA ALA A 276 -10.77 16.55 4.77
C ALA A 276 -9.52 16.45 3.90
N THR A 277 -9.38 15.36 3.11
CA THR A 277 -8.27 15.18 2.16
C THR A 277 -8.31 16.27 1.08
N ALA A 278 -9.49 16.63 0.54
CA ALA A 278 -9.63 17.70 -0.44
C ALA A 278 -9.16 19.05 0.12
N VAL A 279 -9.57 19.40 1.32
CA VAL A 279 -9.14 20.64 2.00
C VAL A 279 -7.64 20.63 2.26
N LEU A 280 -7.12 19.52 2.81
CA LEU A 280 -5.69 19.39 3.10
C LEU A 280 -4.84 19.47 1.84
N PHE A 281 -5.25 18.86 0.74
CA PHE A 281 -4.56 19.00 -0.55
C PHE A 281 -4.65 20.42 -1.11
N GLY A 282 -5.75 21.12 -0.87
CA GLY A 282 -5.86 22.54 -1.22
C GLY A 282 -4.86 23.42 -0.48
N VAL A 283 -4.64 23.13 0.80
CA VAL A 283 -3.77 23.91 1.69
C VAL A 283 -2.31 23.48 1.62
N TYR A 284 -2.02 22.21 1.34
CA TYR A 284 -0.67 21.62 1.41
C TYR A 284 0.41 22.40 0.62
N PRO A 285 0.18 22.81 -0.65
CA PRO A 285 1.15 23.59 -1.43
C PRO A 285 1.42 24.97 -0.86
N LEU A 286 0.51 25.50 -0.06
CA LEU A 286 0.60 26.84 0.54
C LEU A 286 1.40 26.85 1.85
N MET A 287 1.73 25.68 2.40
CA MET A 287 2.44 25.59 3.69
C MET A 287 3.88 26.09 3.55
N PRO A 288 4.29 27.14 4.27
CA PRO A 288 5.60 27.79 4.04
C PRO A 288 6.76 27.03 4.70
N THR A 289 6.51 26.21 5.70
CA THR A 289 7.54 25.56 6.52
C THR A 289 7.38 24.04 6.54
N ALA A 290 8.49 23.33 6.77
CA ALA A 290 8.47 21.86 6.94
C ALA A 290 7.56 21.42 8.11
N TRP A 291 7.47 22.19 9.18
CA TRP A 291 6.56 21.92 10.31
C TRP A 291 5.09 21.98 9.91
N ALA A 292 4.71 23.00 9.15
CA ALA A 292 3.34 23.14 8.66
C ALA A 292 2.98 22.01 7.67
N MET A 293 3.93 21.62 6.78
CA MET A 293 3.78 20.45 5.92
C MET A 293 3.67 19.18 6.74
N GLY A 294 4.42 19.07 7.85
CA GLY A 294 4.35 17.93 8.77
C GLY A 294 2.98 17.80 9.42
N LEU A 295 2.42 18.90 9.90
CA LEU A 295 1.07 18.91 10.46
C LEU A 295 0.03 18.48 9.41
N CYS A 296 0.10 19.01 8.18
CA CYS A 296 -0.76 18.58 7.10
C CYS A 296 -0.58 17.07 6.78
N SER A 297 0.66 16.55 6.79
CA SER A 297 0.94 15.12 6.58
C SER A 297 0.32 14.26 7.69
N VAL A 298 0.40 14.66 8.94
CA VAL A 298 -0.24 13.97 10.08
C VAL A 298 -1.76 13.95 9.92
N LEU A 299 -2.37 15.09 9.60
CA LEU A 299 -3.82 15.20 9.39
C LEU A 299 -4.28 14.36 8.18
N LEU A 300 -3.51 14.34 7.08
CA LEU A 300 -3.75 13.45 5.95
C LEU A 300 -3.63 11.97 6.36
N GLY A 301 -2.64 11.65 7.21
CA GLY A 301 -2.47 10.31 7.76
C GLY A 301 -3.69 9.84 8.55
N PHE A 302 -4.24 10.69 9.42
CA PHE A 302 -5.49 10.39 10.14
C PHE A 302 -6.67 10.24 9.19
N SER A 303 -6.80 11.12 8.21
CA SER A 303 -7.89 11.08 7.22
C SER A 303 -7.83 9.78 6.40
N LEU A 304 -6.73 9.54 5.69
CA LEU A 304 -6.58 8.38 4.79
C LEU A 304 -6.42 7.05 5.54
N GLY A 305 -5.88 7.09 6.76
CA GLY A 305 -5.73 5.90 7.60
C GLY A 305 -7.06 5.32 8.06
N SER A 306 -8.07 6.16 8.31
CA SER A 306 -9.41 5.75 8.75
C SER A 306 -10.21 5.00 7.69
N VAL A 307 -9.85 5.16 6.42
CA VAL A 307 -10.60 4.69 5.26
C VAL A 307 -10.60 3.17 5.12
N GLN A 308 -9.44 2.54 5.23
CA GLN A 308 -9.30 1.12 4.92
C GLN A 308 -10.20 0.20 5.77
N PRO A 309 -10.32 0.38 7.10
CA PRO A 309 -11.26 -0.39 7.91
C PRO A 309 -12.72 -0.22 7.47
N MET A 310 -13.12 1.01 7.10
CA MET A 310 -14.49 1.31 6.65
C MET A 310 -14.80 0.68 5.30
N ILE A 311 -13.87 0.76 4.34
CA ILE A 311 -14.01 0.09 3.03
C ILE A 311 -14.14 -1.42 3.22
N MET A 312 -13.34 -2.03 4.11
CA MET A 312 -13.41 -3.47 4.36
C MET A 312 -14.74 -3.86 5.01
N SER A 313 -15.22 -3.09 5.99
CA SER A 313 -16.54 -3.30 6.60
C SER A 313 -17.65 -3.28 5.55
N MET A 314 -17.71 -2.23 4.74
CA MET A 314 -18.72 -2.11 3.67
C MET A 314 -18.59 -3.20 2.61
N LEU A 315 -17.37 -3.57 2.22
CA LEU A 315 -17.13 -4.65 1.25
C LEU A 315 -17.77 -5.96 1.72
N HIS A 316 -17.59 -6.31 3.00
CA HIS A 316 -18.18 -7.50 3.59
C HIS A 316 -19.71 -7.43 3.67
N GLN A 317 -20.28 -6.24 3.93
CA GLN A 317 -21.73 -6.05 4.04
C GLN A 317 -22.45 -6.15 2.67
N ILE A 318 -21.84 -5.61 1.60
CA ILE A 318 -22.46 -5.56 0.26
C ILE A 318 -22.14 -6.78 -0.61
N THR A 319 -21.20 -7.64 -0.18
CA THR A 319 -20.77 -8.80 -0.97
C THR A 319 -21.25 -10.10 -0.34
N PRO A 320 -21.90 -11.01 -1.10
CA PRO A 320 -22.27 -12.35 -0.61
C PRO A 320 -21.05 -13.10 -0.05
N HIS A 321 -21.24 -13.86 1.03
CA HIS A 321 -20.15 -14.58 1.71
C HIS A 321 -19.33 -15.47 0.77
N ALA A 322 -20.00 -16.17 -0.17
CA ALA A 322 -19.36 -17.03 -1.16
C ALA A 322 -18.47 -16.29 -2.17
N ARG A 323 -18.56 -14.95 -2.27
CA ARG A 323 -17.84 -14.12 -3.25
C ARG A 323 -16.92 -13.07 -2.62
N GLN A 324 -16.71 -13.11 -1.31
CA GLN A 324 -15.87 -12.14 -0.60
C GLN A 324 -14.41 -12.18 -1.07
N GLY A 325 -13.88 -13.35 -1.43
CA GLY A 325 -12.55 -13.49 -2.00
C GLY A 325 -12.39 -12.79 -3.35
N GLU A 326 -13.40 -12.92 -4.24
CA GLU A 326 -13.42 -12.23 -5.55
C GLU A 326 -13.49 -10.71 -5.36
N ALA A 327 -14.33 -10.24 -4.44
CA ALA A 327 -14.47 -8.82 -4.13
C ALA A 327 -13.17 -8.21 -3.58
N LEU A 328 -12.47 -8.94 -2.70
CA LEU A 328 -11.18 -8.55 -2.17
C LEU A 328 -10.12 -8.50 -3.28
N GLY A 329 -10.12 -9.47 -4.19
CA GLY A 329 -9.24 -9.52 -5.36
C GLY A 329 -9.43 -8.30 -6.27
N LEU A 330 -10.68 -7.96 -6.63
CA LEU A 330 -11.01 -6.78 -7.43
C LEU A 330 -10.60 -5.48 -6.74
N ARG A 331 -10.79 -5.39 -5.40
CA ARG A 331 -10.34 -4.25 -4.62
C ARG A 331 -8.81 -4.10 -4.66
N LEU A 332 -8.05 -5.17 -4.44
CA LEU A 332 -6.58 -5.15 -4.49
C LEU A 332 -6.09 -4.76 -5.88
N MET A 333 -6.72 -5.28 -6.93
CA MET A 333 -6.39 -4.91 -8.30
C MET A 333 -6.65 -3.42 -8.55
N SER A 334 -7.76 -2.87 -8.05
CA SER A 334 -8.07 -1.44 -8.14
C SER A 334 -7.02 -0.57 -7.42
N VAL A 335 -6.56 -0.97 -6.23
CA VAL A 335 -5.50 -0.28 -5.48
C VAL A 335 -4.16 -0.33 -6.21
N ASN A 336 -3.77 -1.51 -6.71
CA ASN A 336 -2.50 -1.65 -7.44
C ASN A 336 -2.52 -0.90 -8.77
N ALA A 337 -3.67 -0.88 -9.46
CA ALA A 337 -3.85 -0.07 -10.67
C ALA A 337 -3.69 1.44 -10.37
N SER A 338 -4.21 1.92 -9.23
CA SER A 338 -3.98 3.30 -8.77
C SER A 338 -2.49 3.61 -8.64
N SER A 339 -1.73 2.73 -7.98
CA SER A 339 -0.29 2.92 -7.76
C SER A 339 0.55 2.88 -9.05
N VAL A 340 0.01 2.40 -10.17
CA VAL A 340 0.63 2.53 -11.51
C VAL A 340 0.16 3.81 -12.21
N VAL A 341 -1.15 4.01 -12.25
CA VAL A 341 -1.79 5.07 -13.05
C VAL A 341 -1.52 6.46 -12.46
N VAL A 342 -1.61 6.59 -11.13
CA VAL A 342 -1.50 7.89 -10.45
C VAL A 342 -0.13 8.54 -10.66
N PRO A 343 1.02 7.88 -10.44
CA PRO A 343 2.32 8.49 -10.69
C PRO A 343 2.53 8.90 -12.16
N LEU A 344 1.99 8.11 -13.11
CA LEU A 344 2.10 8.43 -14.54
C LEU A 344 1.27 9.68 -14.90
N LEU A 345 0.00 9.72 -14.46
CA LEU A 345 -0.90 10.84 -14.74
C LEU A 345 -0.41 12.13 -14.09
N PHE A 346 -0.05 12.07 -12.79
CA PHE A 346 0.37 13.25 -12.06
C PHE A 346 1.81 13.65 -12.35
N GLY A 347 2.68 12.72 -12.78
CA GLY A 347 3.97 13.05 -13.34
C GLY A 347 3.83 13.88 -14.62
N ALA A 348 2.93 13.46 -15.52
CA ALA A 348 2.62 14.21 -16.73
C ALA A 348 1.89 15.54 -16.45
N ALA A 349 0.88 15.54 -15.56
CA ALA A 349 0.16 16.74 -15.16
C ALA A 349 1.08 17.75 -14.46
N GLY A 350 1.99 17.27 -13.59
CA GLY A 350 2.95 18.12 -12.88
C GLY A 350 3.87 18.92 -13.80
N ALA A 351 4.19 18.39 -14.98
CA ALA A 351 4.95 19.11 -15.99
C ALA A 351 4.18 20.33 -16.58
N VAL A 352 2.84 20.29 -16.55
CA VAL A 352 1.98 21.34 -17.09
C VAL A 352 1.50 22.31 -16.03
N VAL A 353 1.00 21.78 -14.89
CA VAL A 353 0.36 22.60 -13.83
C VAL A 353 1.26 22.85 -12.62
N GLY A 354 2.47 22.30 -12.62
CA GLY A 354 3.38 22.35 -11.48
C GLY A 354 2.96 21.42 -10.32
N VAL A 355 3.86 21.25 -9.36
CA VAL A 355 3.66 20.32 -8.23
C VAL A 355 2.49 20.73 -7.34
N GLY A 356 2.32 22.03 -7.09
CA GLY A 356 1.17 22.55 -6.34
C GLY A 356 -0.16 22.29 -7.06
N GLY A 357 -0.17 22.43 -8.39
CA GLY A 357 -1.35 22.16 -9.22
C GLY A 357 -1.80 20.69 -9.16
N VAL A 358 -0.87 19.76 -9.00
CA VAL A 358 -1.20 18.33 -8.82
C VAL A 358 -2.01 18.11 -7.53
N PHE A 359 -1.60 18.74 -6.41
CA PHE A 359 -2.36 18.67 -5.16
C PHE A 359 -3.76 19.25 -5.32
N TRP A 360 -3.90 20.41 -5.98
CA TRP A 360 -5.19 21.05 -6.19
C TRP A 360 -6.10 20.23 -7.11
N LEU A 361 -5.54 19.65 -8.18
CA LEU A 361 -6.30 18.77 -9.08
C LEU A 361 -6.80 17.52 -8.31
N ALA A 362 -5.93 16.85 -7.58
CA ALA A 362 -6.30 15.68 -6.79
C ALA A 362 -7.32 16.04 -5.69
N GLY A 363 -7.13 17.18 -5.01
CA GLY A 363 -8.07 17.69 -4.01
C GLY A 363 -9.47 17.96 -4.61
N THR A 364 -9.52 18.57 -5.78
CA THR A 364 -10.78 18.82 -6.49
C THR A 364 -11.47 17.51 -6.87
N VAL A 365 -10.73 16.56 -7.47
CA VAL A 365 -11.28 15.28 -7.90
C VAL A 365 -11.82 14.47 -6.70
N VAL A 366 -11.08 14.40 -5.59
CA VAL A 366 -11.56 13.68 -4.40
C VAL A 366 -12.71 14.40 -3.73
N GLY A 367 -12.69 15.73 -3.70
CA GLY A 367 -13.79 16.54 -3.18
C GLY A 367 -15.10 16.33 -3.95
N LEU A 368 -15.04 16.32 -5.27
CA LEU A 368 -16.21 15.98 -6.12
C LEU A 368 -16.63 14.53 -5.94
N GLY A 369 -15.67 13.61 -5.81
CA GLY A 369 -15.91 12.19 -5.55
C GLY A 369 -16.60 11.91 -4.20
N SER A 370 -16.54 12.83 -3.24
CA SER A 370 -17.21 12.67 -1.94
C SER A 370 -18.74 12.53 -2.06
N ARG A 371 -19.32 13.06 -3.13
CA ARG A 371 -20.77 12.85 -3.46
C ARG A 371 -21.06 11.37 -3.71
N VAL A 372 -20.14 10.63 -4.30
CA VAL A 372 -20.30 9.18 -4.51
C VAL A 372 -20.26 8.45 -3.18
N ALA A 373 -19.36 8.83 -2.26
CA ALA A 373 -19.28 8.26 -0.92
C ALA A 373 -20.57 8.49 -0.14
N TRP A 374 -21.13 9.70 -0.21
CA TRP A 374 -22.39 10.05 0.47
C TRP A 374 -23.60 9.22 -0.03
N THR A 375 -23.61 8.82 -1.29
CA THR A 375 -24.66 7.98 -1.89
C THR A 375 -24.49 6.49 -1.63
N LEU A 376 -23.42 6.07 -0.97
CA LEU A 376 -23.22 4.67 -0.56
C LEU A 376 -24.20 4.37 0.57
N ARG A 377 -25.32 3.73 0.24
CA ARG A 377 -26.24 3.17 1.22
C ARG A 377 -25.98 1.68 1.31
N VAL A 378 -25.67 1.20 2.50
CA VAL A 378 -25.72 -0.22 2.82
C VAL A 378 -27.14 -0.50 3.26
N GLU A 379 -27.94 -1.13 2.41
CA GLU A 379 -29.18 -1.72 2.88
C GLU A 379 -28.78 -2.85 3.84
N PRO A 380 -29.29 -2.87 5.09
CA PRO A 380 -29.08 -3.98 5.98
C PRO A 380 -29.54 -5.25 5.25
N ALA A 381 -28.67 -6.28 5.20
CA ALA A 381 -29.10 -7.58 4.69
C ALA A 381 -30.39 -7.96 5.43
N ALA A 382 -31.44 -8.27 4.67
CA ALA A 382 -32.71 -8.70 5.24
C ALA A 382 -32.43 -9.84 6.25
N PRO A 383 -33.01 -9.79 7.47
CA PRO A 383 -32.78 -10.85 8.44
C PRO A 383 -33.15 -12.17 7.81
N HIS A 384 -32.24 -13.14 7.91
CA HIS A 384 -32.49 -14.52 7.48
C HIS A 384 -33.82 -14.98 8.11
N GLN A 385 -34.86 -15.05 7.32
CA GLN A 385 -36.06 -15.80 7.73
C GLN A 385 -35.62 -17.26 7.88
N PRO A 386 -35.73 -17.85 9.09
CA PRO A 386 -35.50 -19.28 9.23
C PRO A 386 -36.49 -19.98 8.30
N ALA A 387 -35.95 -20.86 7.48
CA ALA A 387 -36.77 -21.73 6.63
C ALA A 387 -37.83 -22.38 7.50
N ASP A 388 -39.11 -22.10 7.17
CA ASP A 388 -40.28 -22.57 7.83
C ASP A 388 -40.21 -24.11 7.94
N GLU A 389 -39.97 -24.60 9.16
CA GLU A 389 -40.15 -26.01 9.48
C GLU A 389 -41.67 -26.31 9.42
N ARG A 390 -42.19 -26.44 8.22
CA ARG A 390 -43.45 -27.08 8.00
C ARG A 390 -43.28 -28.13 6.93
N ARG A 391 -43.01 -29.35 7.37
CA ARG A 391 -43.69 -30.62 7.02
C ARG A 391 -43.04 -31.81 7.70
#